data_46da452bca4fad06bdcb937e3c3c1c32
#
_entry.id   46da452bca4fad06bdcb937e3c3c1c32
#
_cell.length_a   1.000
_cell.length_b   1.000
_cell.length_c   1.000
_cell.angle_alpha   90.00
_cell.angle_beta   90.00
_cell.angle_gamma   90.00
#
_symmetry.space_group_name_H-M   'P 1'
#
loop_
_entity.id
_entity.type
_entity.pdbx_description
1 polymer ?
#
loop_
_entity_poly.entity_id
_entity_poly.type
_entity_poly.pdbx_seq_one_letter_code
_entity_poly.pdbx_strand_id
1 'polypeptide(L)'
;MACGLRAIFVIFASVMNLKSLAKDTAVYGLVSIVGRFLNYLLVILYTYKIPAESGGYGIVTNLYAYTALFFALLTFGMETTLFRFANKPEADEKMVCSNALRMVGGVGLVFLAVVFLLLRPIAGSMGYEAHPEYVGIFALITAQDAFQAVMFSRLRQQRRPLRFVALKFAFIIPSILLNLFVFLVMDKIPSLHDTFVRFDYGVGLIFVINLVCTTLVSLLFIPEMREIRYGFDKGLARQMLGYSWPLLLLSLVGILNQVADKILVPYLMRGEEGMVQLGIYGACVKIAMIMSLLTQAFRYAYEPIVFADNKDRNSPSTLADGTLYFIVFTLLAFLGVMVFMPVLQHFVGADYREGLGVIPIVMMAEIFMGVYFNLSFWYKLTDQNWWGAIMSAIGVAVMVAINVVFVPKIGYWACAWGGFAGYGTSMLLSYFIGQKKYPIPYDLKTIGLYVAAAGLLYAAYVLLARTGLGPIPLMAIGTVLLLAYCALVWRRDLRRRP
;
A
#
# COMPACT_ATOMS: atom_id res chain seq x y z
N MET A 1 -19.38 -21.01 -15.51
CA MET A 1 -18.08 -20.31 -15.54
C MET A 1 -18.05 -19.11 -16.49
N ALA A 2 -18.55 -19.18 -17.69
CA ALA A 2 -18.53 -18.08 -18.68
C ALA A 2 -19.38 -16.83 -18.32
N CYS A 3 -20.45 -16.96 -17.55
CA CYS A 3 -21.38 -15.85 -17.29
C CYS A 3 -20.98 -14.99 -16.06
N GLY A 4 -20.36 -15.57 -15.04
CA GLY A 4 -19.82 -14.79 -13.88
C GLY A 4 -18.56 -14.01 -14.28
N LEU A 5 -17.70 -14.60 -15.11
CA LEU A 5 -16.64 -13.88 -15.81
C LEU A 5 -17.21 -12.82 -16.77
N ARG A 6 -18.34 -13.07 -17.42
CA ARG A 6 -19.02 -12.05 -18.23
C ARG A 6 -19.58 -10.90 -17.41
N ALA A 7 -20.14 -11.11 -16.22
CA ALA A 7 -20.62 -10.00 -15.39
C ALA A 7 -19.45 -9.17 -14.86
N ILE A 8 -18.36 -9.82 -14.41
CA ILE A 8 -17.10 -9.13 -14.06
C ILE A 8 -16.49 -8.48 -15.31
N PHE A 9 -16.52 -9.14 -16.46
CA PHE A 9 -16.03 -8.61 -17.73
C PHE A 9 -16.96 -7.51 -18.29
N VAL A 10 -18.27 -7.57 -18.07
CA VAL A 10 -19.22 -6.52 -18.45
C VAL A 10 -19.10 -5.30 -17.54
N ILE A 11 -18.85 -5.48 -16.25
CA ILE A 11 -18.45 -4.36 -15.35
C ILE A 11 -17.09 -3.80 -15.79
N PHE A 12 -16.12 -4.63 -16.11
CA PHE A 12 -14.85 -4.19 -16.70
C PHE A 12 -15.02 -3.59 -18.11
N ALA A 13 -15.86 -4.15 -18.96
CA ALA A 13 -16.07 -3.67 -20.34
C ALA A 13 -16.98 -2.45 -20.45
N SER A 14 -17.97 -2.27 -19.56
CA SER A 14 -18.76 -1.04 -19.52
C SER A 14 -17.94 0.17 -19.01
N VAL A 15 -16.89 -0.09 -18.19
CA VAL A 15 -15.87 0.89 -17.84
C VAL A 15 -14.97 1.26 -19.04
N MET A 16 -14.81 0.37 -20.01
CA MET A 16 -14.01 0.65 -21.22
C MET A 16 -14.66 1.57 -22.25
N ASN A 17 -15.89 2.01 -22.08
CA ASN A 17 -16.57 2.89 -23.05
C ASN A 17 -16.35 4.41 -22.79
N LEU A 18 -15.55 4.79 -21.78
CA LEU A 18 -14.97 6.14 -21.63
C LEU A 18 -13.62 6.21 -22.38
N LYS A 19 -13.65 6.10 -23.68
CA LYS A 19 -12.54 5.68 -24.56
C LYS A 19 -11.29 6.58 -24.65
N SER A 20 -11.22 7.77 -24.11
CA SER A 20 -9.97 8.57 -24.17
C SER A 20 -9.40 8.95 -22.81
N LEU A 21 -10.23 9.34 -21.86
CA LEU A 21 -9.79 9.68 -20.49
C LEU A 21 -9.43 8.43 -19.68
N ALA A 22 -10.14 7.32 -19.92
CA ALA A 22 -9.91 6.03 -19.29
C ALA A 22 -8.59 5.40 -19.74
N LYS A 23 -8.14 5.61 -20.98
CA LYS A 23 -6.91 5.02 -21.51
C LYS A 23 -5.66 5.54 -20.77
N ASP A 24 -5.55 6.84 -20.60
CA ASP A 24 -4.39 7.45 -19.92
C ASP A 24 -4.40 7.13 -18.42
N THR A 25 -5.56 7.21 -17.76
CA THR A 25 -5.71 6.86 -16.34
C THR A 25 -5.43 5.39 -16.09
N ALA A 26 -5.90 4.50 -16.98
CA ALA A 26 -5.61 3.07 -16.92
C ALA A 26 -4.12 2.76 -17.07
N VAL A 27 -3.40 3.49 -17.95
CA VAL A 27 -1.95 3.32 -18.11
C VAL A 27 -1.21 3.72 -16.82
N TYR A 28 -1.53 4.87 -16.22
CA TYR A 28 -0.92 5.30 -14.96
C TYR A 28 -1.20 4.33 -13.80
N GLY A 29 -2.44 3.85 -13.69
CA GLY A 29 -2.85 2.88 -12.68
C GLY A 29 -2.16 1.53 -12.87
N LEU A 30 -2.19 0.99 -14.09
CA LEU A 30 -1.57 -0.30 -14.42
C LEU A 30 -0.07 -0.30 -14.15
N VAL A 31 0.66 0.74 -14.58
CA VAL A 31 2.11 0.85 -14.33
C VAL A 31 2.42 0.91 -12.83
N SER A 32 1.59 1.61 -12.07
CA SER A 32 1.75 1.67 -10.60
C SER A 32 1.51 0.32 -9.93
N ILE A 33 0.51 -0.45 -10.38
CA ILE A 33 0.22 -1.81 -9.89
C ILE A 33 1.34 -2.79 -10.30
N VAL A 34 1.73 -2.78 -11.57
CA VAL A 34 2.81 -3.64 -12.09
C VAL A 34 4.12 -3.34 -11.37
N GLY A 35 4.46 -2.06 -11.17
CA GLY A 35 5.66 -1.67 -10.44
C GLY A 35 5.69 -2.21 -9.00
N ARG A 36 4.57 -2.13 -8.29
CA ARG A 36 4.45 -2.72 -6.94
C ARG A 36 4.56 -4.23 -6.96
N PHE A 37 3.89 -4.89 -7.89
CA PHE A 37 3.96 -6.34 -8.04
C PHE A 37 5.39 -6.82 -8.31
N LEU A 38 6.12 -6.15 -9.20
CA LEU A 38 7.51 -6.48 -9.50
C LEU A 38 8.42 -6.28 -8.28
N ASN A 39 8.22 -5.21 -7.50
CA ASN A 39 8.94 -5.02 -6.24
C ASN A 39 8.59 -6.09 -5.19
N TYR A 40 7.37 -6.64 -5.20
CA TYR A 40 7.03 -7.75 -4.30
C TYR A 40 7.77 -9.04 -4.65
N LEU A 41 8.12 -9.25 -5.92
CA LEU A 41 8.94 -10.40 -6.31
C LEU A 41 10.35 -10.36 -5.70
N LEU A 42 10.89 -9.16 -5.42
CA LEU A 42 12.17 -9.02 -4.71
C LEU A 42 12.12 -9.53 -3.27
N VAL A 43 10.93 -9.57 -2.65
CA VAL A 43 10.77 -10.14 -1.30
C VAL A 43 11.14 -11.62 -1.28
N ILE A 44 10.82 -12.37 -2.34
CA ILE A 44 11.24 -13.76 -2.50
C ILE A 44 12.75 -13.81 -2.42
N LEU A 45 13.45 -13.02 -3.23
CA LEU A 45 14.90 -12.99 -3.28
C LEU A 45 15.50 -12.67 -1.90
N TYR A 46 14.99 -11.63 -1.23
CA TYR A 46 15.51 -11.19 0.06
C TYR A 46 15.29 -12.24 1.16
N THR A 47 14.09 -12.81 1.26
CA THR A 47 13.77 -13.78 2.32
C THR A 47 14.44 -15.14 2.13
N TYR A 48 14.88 -15.47 0.91
CA TYR A 48 15.67 -16.67 0.66
C TYR A 48 17.18 -16.47 0.85
N LYS A 49 17.65 -15.22 0.90
CA LYS A 49 19.08 -14.89 0.95
C LYS A 49 19.50 -14.23 2.27
N ILE A 50 18.61 -13.52 2.93
CA ILE A 50 18.86 -12.88 4.21
C ILE A 50 18.26 -13.80 5.29
N PRO A 51 19.08 -14.36 6.21
CA PRO A 51 18.56 -15.20 7.31
C PRO A 51 17.61 -14.40 8.20
N ALA A 52 16.51 -15.00 8.66
CA ALA A 52 15.55 -14.32 9.52
C ALA A 52 16.19 -13.86 10.84
N GLU A 53 17.06 -14.71 11.41
CA GLU A 53 17.77 -14.46 12.67
C GLU A 53 18.68 -13.22 12.64
N SER A 54 19.14 -12.80 11.45
CA SER A 54 19.93 -11.58 11.30
C SER A 54 19.14 -10.28 11.52
N GLY A 55 17.80 -10.35 11.50
CA GLY A 55 16.95 -9.15 11.52
C GLY A 55 17.05 -8.27 10.26
N GLY A 56 17.88 -8.65 9.28
CA GLY A 56 18.17 -7.79 8.12
C GLY A 56 16.95 -7.40 7.31
N TYR A 57 15.99 -8.31 7.11
CA TYR A 57 14.75 -7.96 6.44
C TYR A 57 13.82 -7.09 7.31
N GLY A 58 13.96 -7.17 8.65
CA GLY A 58 13.31 -6.23 9.58
C GLY A 58 13.84 -4.81 9.42
N ILE A 59 15.16 -4.65 9.27
CA ILE A 59 15.81 -3.36 8.98
C ILE A 59 15.25 -2.77 7.69
N VAL A 60 15.16 -3.57 6.62
CA VAL A 60 14.54 -3.15 5.35
C VAL A 60 13.10 -2.69 5.57
N THR A 61 12.29 -3.48 6.28
CA THR A 61 10.88 -3.19 6.54
C THR A 61 10.70 -1.91 7.35
N ASN A 62 11.51 -1.72 8.39
CA ASN A 62 11.46 -0.56 9.29
C ASN A 62 11.85 0.73 8.57
N LEU A 63 12.97 0.75 7.85
CA LEU A 63 13.43 1.94 7.15
C LEU A 63 12.47 2.37 6.02
N TYR A 64 11.89 1.42 5.29
CA TYR A 64 10.84 1.76 4.33
C TYR A 64 9.55 2.29 4.98
N ALA A 65 9.23 1.87 6.21
CA ALA A 65 8.12 2.45 6.97
C ALA A 65 8.38 3.91 7.34
N TYR A 66 9.59 4.24 7.79
CA TYR A 66 10.00 5.64 8.00
C TYR A 66 10.00 6.45 6.71
N THR A 67 10.52 5.88 5.60
CA THR A 67 10.48 6.54 4.29
C THR A 67 9.06 6.92 3.90
N ALA A 68 8.09 6.01 4.06
CA ALA A 68 6.71 6.30 3.74
C ALA A 68 6.12 7.44 4.60
N LEU A 69 6.45 7.47 5.90
CA LEU A 69 6.02 8.54 6.80
C LEU A 69 6.63 9.90 6.42
N PHE A 70 7.97 9.94 6.25
CA PHE A 70 8.65 11.19 5.90
C PHE A 70 8.34 11.65 4.47
N PHE A 71 8.11 10.74 3.53
CA PHE A 71 7.62 11.08 2.19
C PHE A 71 6.31 11.88 2.25
N ALA A 72 5.34 11.46 3.07
CA ALA A 72 4.10 12.21 3.23
C ALA A 72 4.33 13.59 3.86
N LEU A 73 5.25 13.67 4.85
CA LEU A 73 5.63 14.94 5.47
C LEU A 73 6.30 15.89 4.46
N LEU A 74 7.25 15.38 3.66
CA LEU A 74 8.01 16.19 2.72
C LEU A 74 7.19 16.62 1.50
N THR A 75 6.26 15.79 1.05
CA THR A 75 5.35 16.15 -0.06
C THR A 75 4.18 17.03 0.40
N PHE A 76 3.81 16.96 1.66
CA PHE A 76 2.72 17.71 2.34
C PHE A 76 1.51 18.00 1.45
N GLY A 77 1.07 17.00 0.67
CA GLY A 77 -0.09 17.10 -0.22
C GLY A 77 0.13 17.92 -1.49
N MET A 78 1.39 18.27 -1.83
CA MET A 78 1.70 19.09 -3.01
C MET A 78 1.39 18.40 -4.33
N GLU A 79 1.37 17.07 -4.41
CA GLU A 79 0.96 16.36 -5.62
C GLU A 79 -0.47 16.73 -6.04
N THR A 80 -1.41 16.65 -5.11
CA THR A 80 -2.82 16.98 -5.33
C THR A 80 -3.00 18.48 -5.53
N THR A 81 -2.27 19.28 -4.75
CA THR A 81 -2.28 20.74 -4.81
C THR A 81 -1.83 21.25 -6.18
N LEU A 82 -0.70 20.73 -6.68
CA LEU A 82 -0.20 21.07 -8.02
C LEU A 82 -1.26 20.76 -9.08
N PHE A 83 -1.83 19.55 -9.05
CA PHE A 83 -2.82 19.14 -10.02
C PHE A 83 -4.06 20.06 -10.02
N ARG A 84 -4.55 20.43 -8.82
CA ARG A 84 -5.70 21.33 -8.68
C ARG A 84 -5.38 22.74 -9.20
N PHE A 85 -4.23 23.31 -8.80
CA PHE A 85 -3.91 24.69 -9.13
C PHE A 85 -3.47 24.85 -10.58
N ALA A 86 -2.77 23.89 -11.16
CA ALA A 86 -2.33 23.93 -12.56
C ALA A 86 -3.50 23.75 -13.57
N ASN A 87 -4.62 23.15 -13.14
CA ASN A 87 -5.80 22.99 -14.00
C ASN A 87 -6.82 24.16 -13.90
N LYS A 88 -6.54 25.22 -13.15
CA LYS A 88 -7.40 26.43 -13.16
C LYS A 88 -7.27 27.15 -14.50
N PRO A 89 -8.38 27.75 -15.05
CA PRO A 89 -8.37 28.36 -16.38
C PRO A 89 -7.32 29.47 -16.58
N GLU A 90 -6.99 30.21 -15.53
CA GLU A 90 -6.06 31.35 -15.58
C GLU A 90 -4.68 31.01 -14.98
N ALA A 91 -4.37 29.74 -14.74
CA ALA A 91 -3.14 29.35 -14.06
C ALA A 91 -1.92 29.37 -14.99
N ASP A 92 -0.85 30.01 -14.55
CA ASP A 92 0.49 29.75 -15.11
C ASP A 92 1.00 28.41 -14.53
N GLU A 93 0.79 27.32 -15.29
CA GLU A 93 1.23 25.96 -14.92
C GLU A 93 2.70 25.91 -14.50
N LYS A 94 3.56 26.65 -15.22
CA LYS A 94 5.00 26.67 -14.95
C LYS A 94 5.31 27.34 -13.60
N MET A 95 4.58 28.39 -13.25
CA MET A 95 4.73 29.06 -11.96
C MET A 95 4.19 28.21 -10.80
N VAL A 96 3.04 27.52 -10.99
CA VAL A 96 2.50 26.58 -10.02
C VAL A 96 3.51 25.45 -9.74
N CYS A 97 4.07 24.89 -10.79
CA CYS A 97 5.10 23.85 -10.69
C CYS A 97 6.39 24.35 -10.01
N SER A 98 6.87 25.56 -10.36
CA SER A 98 8.03 26.20 -9.74
C SER A 98 7.83 26.40 -8.24
N ASN A 99 6.66 26.91 -7.83
CA ASN A 99 6.32 27.07 -6.43
C ASN A 99 6.29 25.71 -5.68
N ALA A 100 5.63 24.71 -6.24
CA ALA A 100 5.58 23.37 -5.64
C ALA A 100 6.99 22.77 -5.45
N LEU A 101 7.84 22.84 -6.48
CA LEU A 101 9.22 22.32 -6.42
C LEU A 101 10.08 23.07 -5.41
N ARG A 102 9.96 24.40 -5.33
CA ARG A 102 10.72 25.18 -4.35
C ARG A 102 10.28 24.92 -2.92
N MET A 103 8.98 24.76 -2.69
CA MET A 103 8.44 24.44 -1.36
C MET A 103 8.87 23.03 -0.92
N VAL A 104 8.65 22.02 -1.77
CA VAL A 104 9.07 20.63 -1.48
C VAL A 104 10.59 20.52 -1.39
N GLY A 105 11.32 21.14 -2.32
CA GLY A 105 12.78 21.18 -2.30
C GLY A 105 13.35 21.89 -1.07
N GLY A 106 12.76 23.03 -0.66
CA GLY A 106 13.15 23.75 0.54
C GLY A 106 12.95 22.93 1.82
N VAL A 107 11.77 22.30 1.97
CA VAL A 107 11.49 21.40 3.09
C VAL A 107 12.42 20.19 3.04
N GLY A 108 12.67 19.62 1.87
CA GLY A 108 13.61 18.50 1.67
C GLY A 108 15.05 18.87 2.06
N LEU A 109 15.53 20.05 1.68
CA LEU A 109 16.87 20.51 2.07
C LEU A 109 16.99 20.72 3.58
N VAL A 110 15.99 21.33 4.22
CA VAL A 110 15.95 21.46 5.68
C VAL A 110 15.94 20.08 6.36
N PHE A 111 15.13 19.16 5.86
CA PHE A 111 15.11 17.78 6.36
C PHE A 111 16.47 17.12 6.24
N LEU A 112 17.14 17.19 5.09
CA LEU A 112 18.47 16.64 4.90
C LEU A 112 19.49 17.29 5.83
N ALA A 113 19.47 18.63 5.96
CA ALA A 113 20.36 19.35 6.88
C ALA A 113 20.19 18.85 8.33
N VAL A 114 18.96 18.73 8.80
CA VAL A 114 18.66 18.22 10.15
C VAL A 114 19.15 16.77 10.32
N VAL A 115 18.82 15.89 9.35
CA VAL A 115 19.22 14.47 9.45
C VAL A 115 20.74 14.32 9.42
N PHE A 116 21.47 15.05 8.55
CA PHE A 116 22.93 14.91 8.47
C PHE A 116 23.65 15.58 9.66
N LEU A 117 23.15 16.69 10.20
CA LEU A 117 23.67 17.31 11.41
C LEU A 117 23.49 16.42 12.64
N LEU A 118 22.36 15.70 12.72
CA LEU A 118 21.99 14.84 13.84
C LEU A 118 22.06 13.36 13.50
N LEU A 119 22.87 12.96 12.50
CA LEU A 119 22.87 11.61 11.95
C LEU A 119 23.11 10.54 13.03
N ARG A 120 24.15 10.70 13.83
CA ARG A 120 24.48 9.73 14.90
C ARG A 120 23.42 9.65 16.00
N PRO A 121 22.95 10.79 16.59
CA PRO A 121 21.84 10.75 17.55
C PRO A 121 20.55 10.12 17.00
N ILE A 122 20.18 10.45 15.75
CA ILE A 122 18.99 9.87 15.11
C ILE A 122 19.18 8.36 14.91
N ALA A 123 20.30 7.95 14.32
CA ALA A 123 20.60 6.54 14.11
C ALA A 123 20.62 5.76 15.44
N GLY A 124 21.21 6.31 16.49
CA GLY A 124 21.21 5.70 17.83
C GLY A 124 19.79 5.58 18.41
N SER A 125 18.95 6.59 18.28
CA SER A 125 17.57 6.52 18.75
C SER A 125 16.71 5.48 17.98
N MET A 126 17.09 5.17 16.75
CA MET A 126 16.42 4.19 15.88
C MET A 126 17.00 2.77 16.01
N GLY A 127 18.10 2.59 16.79
CA GLY A 127 18.80 1.30 16.89
C GLY A 127 19.77 0.99 15.75
N TYR A 128 20.20 2.00 14.99
CA TYR A 128 21.13 1.89 13.87
C TYR A 128 22.52 2.47 14.20
N GLU A 129 23.00 2.31 15.44
CA GLU A 129 24.28 2.86 15.87
C GLU A 129 25.47 2.29 15.07
N ALA A 130 25.41 1.00 14.71
CA ALA A 130 26.43 0.32 13.91
C ALA A 130 26.43 0.80 12.44
N HIS A 131 25.29 1.21 11.90
CA HIS A 131 25.10 1.56 10.50
C HIS A 131 24.35 2.89 10.34
N PRO A 132 24.89 4.04 10.83
CA PRO A 132 24.24 5.33 10.70
C PRO A 132 24.06 5.75 9.22
N GLU A 133 24.88 5.24 8.32
CA GLU A 133 24.78 5.47 6.89
C GLU A 133 23.43 5.04 6.30
N TYR A 134 22.76 4.03 6.86
CA TYR A 134 21.44 3.61 6.38
C TYR A 134 20.41 4.74 6.53
N VAL A 135 20.44 5.43 7.67
CA VAL A 135 19.56 6.58 7.92
C VAL A 135 19.84 7.72 6.93
N GLY A 136 21.12 8.00 6.67
CA GLY A 136 21.54 9.02 5.68
C GLY A 136 21.08 8.69 4.26
N ILE A 137 21.26 7.44 3.83
CA ILE A 137 20.83 6.95 2.52
C ILE A 137 19.31 7.09 2.37
N PHE A 138 18.53 6.68 3.39
CA PHE A 138 17.08 6.80 3.35
C PHE A 138 16.60 8.25 3.37
N ALA A 139 17.28 9.14 4.06
CA ALA A 139 16.98 10.57 4.00
C ALA A 139 17.16 11.12 2.57
N LEU A 140 18.25 10.74 1.90
CA LEU A 140 18.50 11.13 0.51
C LEU A 140 17.47 10.56 -0.45
N ILE A 141 17.10 9.28 -0.30
CA ILE A 141 16.05 8.64 -1.09
C ILE A 141 14.73 9.39 -0.90
N THR A 142 14.32 9.61 0.36
CA THR A 142 13.03 10.23 0.68
C THR A 142 12.93 11.67 0.13
N ALA A 143 13.99 12.45 0.22
CA ALA A 143 14.01 13.81 -0.32
C ALA A 143 13.91 13.81 -1.87
N GLN A 144 14.59 12.87 -2.53
CA GLN A 144 14.51 12.72 -3.98
C GLN A 144 13.13 12.20 -4.41
N ASP A 145 12.55 11.25 -3.68
CA ASP A 145 11.21 10.73 -3.94
C ASP A 145 10.15 11.84 -3.82
N ALA A 146 10.27 12.73 -2.82
CA ALA A 146 9.38 13.87 -2.67
C ALA A 146 9.51 14.85 -3.85
N PHE A 147 10.72 15.13 -4.33
CA PHE A 147 10.95 15.90 -5.55
C PHE A 147 10.31 15.21 -6.76
N GLN A 148 10.56 13.93 -6.95
CA GLN A 148 10.00 13.14 -8.07
C GLN A 148 8.47 13.11 -8.04
N ALA A 149 7.85 13.07 -6.86
CA ALA A 149 6.38 13.07 -6.72
C ALA A 149 5.74 14.30 -7.38
N VAL A 150 6.36 15.49 -7.19
CA VAL A 150 5.92 16.72 -7.85
C VAL A 150 6.09 16.61 -9.37
N MET A 151 7.23 16.09 -9.84
CA MET A 151 7.51 15.94 -11.28
C MET A 151 6.60 14.91 -11.95
N PHE A 152 6.33 13.77 -11.31
CA PHE A 152 5.36 12.79 -11.78
C PHE A 152 3.94 13.34 -11.81
N SER A 153 3.58 14.18 -10.83
CA SER A 153 2.28 14.85 -10.81
C SER A 153 2.12 15.82 -12.00
N ARG A 154 3.20 16.55 -12.34
CA ARG A 154 3.23 17.40 -13.54
C ARG A 154 3.05 16.59 -14.83
N LEU A 155 3.77 15.47 -14.99
CA LEU A 155 3.61 14.60 -16.16
C LEU A 155 2.18 14.08 -16.33
N ARG A 156 1.52 13.76 -15.22
CA ARG A 156 0.10 13.35 -15.23
C ARG A 156 -0.82 14.49 -15.65
N GLN A 157 -0.57 15.69 -15.13
CA GLN A 157 -1.33 16.90 -15.46
C GLN A 157 -1.16 17.25 -16.96
N GLN A 158 0.05 17.14 -17.50
CA GLN A 158 0.36 17.36 -18.92
C GLN A 158 -0.09 16.22 -19.85
N ARG A 159 -0.69 15.15 -19.32
CA ARG A 159 -1.10 13.95 -20.09
C ARG A 159 0.05 13.35 -20.92
N ARG A 160 1.24 13.20 -20.30
CA ARG A 160 2.43 12.57 -20.92
C ARG A 160 2.63 11.12 -20.39
N PRO A 161 1.73 10.16 -20.69
CA PRO A 161 1.77 8.82 -20.09
C PRO A 161 3.01 8.02 -20.48
N LEU A 162 3.48 8.10 -21.71
CA LEU A 162 4.65 7.35 -22.17
C LEU A 162 5.93 7.77 -21.42
N ARG A 163 6.11 9.07 -21.17
CA ARG A 163 7.24 9.56 -20.41
C ARG A 163 7.16 9.14 -18.93
N PHE A 164 5.97 9.19 -18.36
CA PHE A 164 5.71 8.67 -17.00
C PHE A 164 6.10 7.19 -16.88
N VAL A 165 5.63 6.37 -17.82
CA VAL A 165 5.95 4.93 -17.88
C VAL A 165 7.45 4.70 -18.02
N ALA A 166 8.10 5.38 -18.96
CA ALA A 166 9.54 5.25 -19.21
C ALA A 166 10.36 5.54 -17.95
N LEU A 167 10.05 6.63 -17.21
CA LEU A 167 10.73 6.98 -15.97
C LEU A 167 10.47 5.98 -14.83
N LYS A 168 9.23 5.46 -14.71
CA LYS A 168 8.94 4.40 -13.74
C LYS A 168 9.72 3.12 -14.03
N PHE A 169 9.80 2.70 -15.29
CA PHE A 169 10.60 1.53 -15.67
C PHE A 169 12.11 1.77 -15.58
N ALA A 170 12.58 3.01 -15.77
CA ALA A 170 13.97 3.40 -15.54
C ALA A 170 14.40 3.24 -14.07
N PHE A 171 13.45 3.23 -13.13
CA PHE A 171 13.69 2.83 -11.73
C PHE A 171 13.59 1.31 -11.56
N ILE A 172 12.47 0.73 -11.98
CA ILE A 172 12.11 -0.67 -11.65
C ILE A 172 13.09 -1.66 -12.27
N ILE A 173 13.41 -1.52 -13.57
CA ILE A 173 14.24 -2.51 -14.28
C ILE A 173 15.67 -2.55 -13.72
N PRO A 174 16.40 -1.42 -13.60
CA PRO A 174 17.74 -1.45 -13.02
C PRO A 174 17.73 -1.91 -11.55
N SER A 175 16.72 -1.51 -10.76
CA SER A 175 16.60 -1.94 -9.38
C SER A 175 16.50 -3.47 -9.28
N ILE A 176 15.66 -4.12 -10.10
CA ILE A 176 15.54 -5.58 -10.12
C ILE A 176 16.84 -6.23 -10.57
N LEU A 177 17.42 -5.76 -11.68
CA LEU A 177 18.65 -6.37 -12.22
C LEU A 177 19.82 -6.26 -11.26
N LEU A 178 20.01 -5.10 -10.61
CA LEU A 178 21.06 -4.90 -9.63
C LEU A 178 20.86 -5.76 -8.37
N ASN A 179 19.62 -5.88 -7.88
CA ASN A 179 19.33 -6.78 -6.75
C ASN A 179 19.58 -8.25 -7.11
N LEU A 180 19.15 -8.69 -8.30
CA LEU A 180 19.49 -10.04 -8.78
C LEU A 180 20.99 -10.25 -8.87
N PHE A 181 21.75 -9.27 -9.37
CA PHE A 181 23.20 -9.33 -9.42
C PHE A 181 23.81 -9.47 -8.02
N VAL A 182 23.42 -8.62 -7.09
CA VAL A 182 23.96 -8.65 -5.71
C VAL A 182 23.69 -10.00 -5.04
N PHE A 183 22.46 -10.48 -5.05
CA PHE A 183 22.09 -11.67 -4.27
C PHE A 183 22.33 -13.01 -4.98
N LEU A 184 22.49 -13.05 -6.31
CA LEU A 184 22.71 -14.29 -7.05
C LEU A 184 24.15 -14.46 -7.56
N VAL A 185 24.87 -13.35 -7.78
CA VAL A 185 26.16 -13.36 -8.45
C VAL A 185 27.27 -12.87 -7.53
N MET A 186 27.09 -11.73 -6.86
CA MET A 186 28.13 -11.05 -6.09
C MET A 186 28.69 -11.93 -4.95
N ASP A 187 27.81 -12.64 -4.23
CA ASP A 187 28.17 -13.58 -3.17
C ASP A 187 29.12 -14.68 -3.65
N LYS A 188 29.07 -15.07 -4.94
CA LYS A 188 29.87 -16.14 -5.53
C LYS A 188 31.22 -15.68 -6.09
N ILE A 189 31.45 -14.37 -6.20
CA ILE A 189 32.68 -13.80 -6.72
C ILE A 189 33.61 -13.46 -5.55
N PRO A 190 34.76 -14.15 -5.40
CA PRO A 190 35.65 -13.95 -4.24
C PRO A 190 36.07 -12.51 -4.00
N SER A 191 36.33 -11.74 -5.05
CA SER A 191 36.71 -10.32 -4.95
C SER A 191 35.59 -9.38 -4.49
N LEU A 192 34.33 -9.81 -4.55
CA LEU A 192 33.15 -9.02 -4.17
C LEU A 192 32.49 -9.55 -2.89
N HIS A 193 32.84 -10.77 -2.47
CA HIS A 193 32.28 -11.41 -1.29
C HIS A 193 32.50 -10.60 0.00
N ASP A 194 33.70 -10.04 0.19
CA ASP A 194 34.03 -9.21 1.35
C ASP A 194 33.12 -7.94 1.40
N THR A 195 32.82 -7.36 0.23
CA THR A 195 31.90 -6.23 0.14
C THR A 195 30.47 -6.65 0.48
N PHE A 196 30.03 -7.82 0.00
CA PHE A 196 28.71 -8.36 0.30
C PHE A 196 28.51 -8.59 1.81
N VAL A 197 29.50 -9.19 2.47
CA VAL A 197 29.50 -9.43 3.92
C VAL A 197 29.53 -8.11 4.70
N ARG A 198 30.39 -7.16 4.29
CA ARG A 198 30.53 -5.85 4.94
C ARG A 198 29.21 -5.03 4.95
N PHE A 199 28.35 -5.24 3.97
CA PHE A 199 27.02 -4.61 3.88
C PHE A 199 25.91 -5.54 4.41
N ASP A 200 26.14 -6.19 5.56
CA ASP A 200 25.18 -7.07 6.23
C ASP A 200 24.54 -8.11 5.28
N TYR A 201 25.40 -8.88 4.60
CA TYR A 201 24.95 -9.87 3.62
C TYR A 201 23.99 -9.30 2.57
N GLY A 202 24.29 -8.11 2.10
CA GLY A 202 23.56 -7.45 1.02
C GLY A 202 22.45 -6.50 1.47
N VAL A 203 22.10 -6.41 2.75
CA VAL A 203 21.06 -5.50 3.26
C VAL A 203 21.37 -4.05 2.92
N GLY A 204 22.58 -3.57 3.25
CA GLY A 204 23.01 -2.21 2.91
C GLY A 204 23.06 -1.94 1.40
N LEU A 205 23.36 -2.98 0.59
CA LEU A 205 23.36 -2.85 -0.86
C LEU A 205 21.97 -2.63 -1.46
N ILE A 206 20.90 -3.17 -0.82
CA ILE A 206 19.52 -2.86 -1.21
C ILE A 206 19.29 -1.33 -1.17
N PHE A 207 19.79 -0.67 -0.12
CA PHE A 207 19.63 0.76 0.07
C PHE A 207 20.48 1.56 -0.92
N VAL A 208 21.71 1.15 -1.16
CA VAL A 208 22.57 1.77 -2.18
C VAL A 208 21.96 1.65 -3.57
N ILE A 209 21.45 0.46 -3.95
CA ILE A 209 20.76 0.25 -5.24
C ILE A 209 19.56 1.18 -5.37
N ASN A 210 18.74 1.29 -4.31
CA ASN A 210 17.59 2.17 -4.30
C ASN A 210 18.02 3.64 -4.51
N LEU A 211 19.05 4.11 -3.77
CA LEU A 211 19.59 5.45 -3.92
C LEU A 211 20.08 5.71 -5.35
N VAL A 212 20.84 4.78 -5.93
CA VAL A 212 21.38 4.91 -7.30
C VAL A 212 20.24 5.00 -8.31
N CYS A 213 19.24 4.12 -8.22
CA CYS A 213 18.10 4.11 -9.14
C CYS A 213 17.22 5.36 -8.97
N THR A 214 16.97 5.82 -7.74
CA THR A 214 16.24 7.06 -7.46
C THR A 214 17.00 8.27 -8.00
N THR A 215 18.33 8.32 -7.81
CA THR A 215 19.17 9.40 -8.35
C THR A 215 19.16 9.40 -9.88
N LEU A 216 19.26 8.23 -10.51
CA LEU A 216 19.15 8.10 -11.96
C LEU A 216 17.85 8.73 -12.48
N VAL A 217 16.71 8.40 -11.87
CA VAL A 217 15.41 8.95 -12.27
C VAL A 217 15.35 10.46 -12.03
N SER A 218 15.90 10.95 -10.91
CA SER A 218 15.98 12.39 -10.63
C SER A 218 16.78 13.14 -11.71
N LEU A 219 17.88 12.56 -12.19
CA LEU A 219 18.67 13.12 -13.30
C LEU A 219 17.91 13.06 -14.62
N LEU A 220 17.15 12.01 -14.87
CA LEU A 220 16.32 11.90 -16.08
C LEU A 220 15.17 12.91 -16.14
N PHE A 221 14.85 13.60 -15.05
CA PHE A 221 13.91 14.73 -15.02
C PHE A 221 14.52 16.08 -15.41
N ILE A 222 15.83 16.17 -15.66
CA ILE A 222 16.50 17.43 -16.05
C ILE A 222 15.83 18.11 -17.25
N PRO A 223 15.42 17.41 -18.34
CA PRO A 223 14.73 18.05 -19.46
C PRO A 223 13.43 18.74 -19.01
N GLU A 224 12.62 18.08 -18.20
CA GLU A 224 11.38 18.63 -17.69
C GLU A 224 11.60 19.82 -16.75
N MET A 225 12.69 19.81 -15.98
CA MET A 225 13.06 20.94 -15.12
C MET A 225 13.41 22.19 -15.94
N ARG A 226 14.08 22.03 -17.09
CA ARG A 226 14.43 23.15 -17.96
C ARG A 226 13.21 23.83 -18.59
N GLU A 227 12.08 23.15 -18.69
CA GLU A 227 10.83 23.71 -19.19
C GLU A 227 10.11 24.59 -18.15
N ILE A 228 10.52 24.53 -16.87
CA ILE A 228 9.85 25.23 -15.77
C ILE A 228 10.38 26.66 -15.68
N ARG A 229 9.46 27.61 -15.48
CA ARG A 229 9.82 29.00 -15.23
C ARG A 229 10.38 29.15 -13.82
N TYR A 230 11.63 29.60 -13.70
CA TYR A 230 12.25 29.84 -12.41
C TYR A 230 11.74 31.15 -11.78
N GLY A 231 10.69 31.05 -11.00
CA GLY A 231 10.08 32.15 -10.22
C GLY A 231 9.49 31.63 -8.94
N PHE A 232 9.21 32.52 -7.99
CA PHE A 232 8.47 32.22 -6.76
C PHE A 232 7.43 33.30 -6.52
N ASP A 233 6.17 32.93 -6.61
CA ASP A 233 5.03 33.78 -6.29
C ASP A 233 4.57 33.49 -4.86
N LYS A 234 4.80 34.42 -3.92
CA LYS A 234 4.43 34.30 -2.51
C LYS A 234 2.91 34.21 -2.32
N GLY A 235 2.14 34.95 -3.13
CA GLY A 235 0.67 34.92 -3.05
C GLY A 235 0.11 33.55 -3.41
N LEU A 236 0.57 33.01 -4.53
CA LEU A 236 0.20 31.68 -5.00
C LEU A 236 0.70 30.60 -4.02
N ALA A 237 1.93 30.70 -3.51
CA ALA A 237 2.48 29.78 -2.52
C ALA A 237 1.62 29.72 -1.25
N ARG A 238 1.18 30.87 -0.73
CA ARG A 238 0.29 30.93 0.43
C ARG A 238 -1.06 30.24 0.19
N GLN A 239 -1.64 30.42 -1.02
CA GLN A 239 -2.88 29.75 -1.38
C GLN A 239 -2.68 28.23 -1.50
N MET A 240 -1.58 27.80 -2.12
CA MET A 240 -1.22 26.39 -2.24
C MET A 240 -1.01 25.73 -0.87
N LEU A 241 -0.29 26.39 0.05
CA LEU A 241 -0.10 25.90 1.42
C LEU A 241 -1.40 25.82 2.21
N GLY A 242 -2.27 26.83 2.10
CA GLY A 242 -3.58 26.79 2.74
C GLY A 242 -4.45 25.61 2.30
N TYR A 243 -4.32 25.20 1.03
CA TYR A 243 -5.02 24.04 0.52
C TYR A 243 -4.32 22.71 0.87
N SER A 244 -3.00 22.68 0.89
CA SER A 244 -2.24 21.44 1.13
C SER A 244 -2.20 21.01 2.60
N TRP A 245 -2.31 21.95 3.56
CA TRP A 245 -2.24 21.64 4.98
C TRP A 245 -3.27 20.60 5.48
N PRO A 246 -4.58 20.72 5.15
CA PRO A 246 -5.55 19.67 5.50
C PRO A 246 -5.24 18.32 4.83
N LEU A 247 -4.71 18.36 3.59
CA LEU A 247 -4.34 17.14 2.87
C LEU A 247 -3.16 16.42 3.53
N LEU A 248 -2.20 17.17 4.08
CA LEU A 248 -1.11 16.60 4.86
C LEU A 248 -1.62 15.80 6.05
N LEU A 249 -2.53 16.39 6.86
CA LEU A 249 -3.09 15.71 8.03
C LEU A 249 -3.81 14.40 7.64
N LEU A 250 -4.62 14.46 6.59
CA LEU A 250 -5.30 13.26 6.06
C LEU A 250 -4.31 12.18 5.60
N SER A 251 -3.25 12.59 4.90
CA SER A 251 -2.22 11.68 4.40
C SER A 251 -1.44 11.04 5.54
N LEU A 252 -1.07 11.82 6.58
CA LEU A 252 -0.36 11.32 7.74
C LEU A 252 -1.15 10.25 8.49
N VAL A 253 -2.43 10.49 8.75
CA VAL A 253 -3.29 9.50 9.40
C VAL A 253 -3.41 8.24 8.54
N GLY A 254 -3.57 8.40 7.22
CA GLY A 254 -3.64 7.27 6.30
C GLY A 254 -2.35 6.44 6.26
N ILE A 255 -1.18 7.08 6.31
CA ILE A 255 0.12 6.38 6.31
C ILE A 255 0.40 5.75 7.66
N LEU A 256 0.10 6.43 8.77
CA LEU A 256 0.25 5.85 10.10
C LEU A 256 -0.56 4.55 10.26
N ASN A 257 -1.73 4.45 9.66
CA ASN A 257 -2.50 3.20 9.62
C ASN A 257 -1.73 2.03 8.94
N GLN A 258 -0.79 2.33 8.04
CA GLN A 258 -0.07 1.31 7.28
C GLN A 258 1.32 0.98 7.85
N VAL A 259 1.92 1.90 8.61
CA VAL A 259 3.33 1.78 8.99
C VAL A 259 3.60 1.91 10.48
N ALA A 260 2.63 2.34 11.31
CA ALA A 260 2.88 2.57 12.73
C ALA A 260 3.32 1.30 13.47
N ASP A 261 2.75 0.15 13.14
CA ASP A 261 3.16 -1.16 13.65
C ASP A 261 4.65 -1.43 13.36
N LYS A 262 5.09 -1.17 12.13
CA LYS A 262 6.45 -1.42 11.65
C LYS A 262 7.49 -0.46 12.24
N ILE A 263 7.05 0.73 12.64
CA ILE A 263 7.88 1.71 13.36
C ILE A 263 7.96 1.36 14.84
N LEU A 264 6.85 0.93 15.45
CA LEU A 264 6.76 0.71 16.90
C LEU A 264 7.44 -0.57 17.35
N VAL A 265 7.42 -1.65 16.56
CA VAL A 265 7.95 -2.97 16.98
C VAL A 265 9.39 -2.89 17.49
N PRO A 266 10.37 -2.26 16.81
CA PRO A 266 11.75 -2.21 17.30
C PRO A 266 11.91 -1.41 18.61
N TYR A 267 11.03 -0.45 18.90
CA TYR A 267 11.04 0.29 20.17
C TYR A 267 10.39 -0.48 21.31
N LEU A 268 9.38 -1.31 21.00
CA LEU A 268 8.64 -2.05 22.02
C LEU A 268 9.31 -3.37 22.37
N MET A 269 10.05 -3.96 21.42
CA MET A 269 10.89 -5.13 21.62
C MET A 269 12.36 -4.71 21.56
N ARG A 270 13.01 -4.63 22.69
CA ARG A 270 14.39 -4.15 22.79
C ARG A 270 15.39 -5.09 22.12
N GLY A 271 16.39 -4.52 21.41
CA GLY A 271 17.51 -5.24 20.83
C GLY A 271 17.21 -5.85 19.45
N GLU A 272 18.02 -6.83 19.07
CA GLU A 272 17.94 -7.49 17.76
C GLU A 272 16.63 -8.27 17.54
N GLU A 273 16.03 -8.77 18.62
CA GLU A 273 14.78 -9.52 18.57
C GLU A 273 13.64 -8.72 17.89
N GLY A 274 13.54 -7.41 18.15
CA GLY A 274 12.55 -6.55 17.52
C GLY A 274 12.67 -6.51 15.99
N MET A 275 13.91 -6.50 15.47
CA MET A 275 14.14 -6.53 14.02
C MET A 275 13.88 -7.91 13.42
N VAL A 276 14.21 -9.00 14.12
CA VAL A 276 13.89 -10.38 13.71
C VAL A 276 12.37 -10.54 13.60
N GLN A 277 11.64 -10.19 14.64
CA GLN A 277 10.18 -10.26 14.70
C GLN A 277 9.53 -9.41 13.59
N LEU A 278 10.03 -8.20 13.38
CA LEU A 278 9.55 -7.32 12.31
C LEU A 278 9.86 -7.89 10.92
N GLY A 279 10.99 -8.55 10.73
CA GLY A 279 11.39 -9.20 9.48
C GLY A 279 10.39 -10.31 9.11
N ILE A 280 10.11 -11.21 10.07
CA ILE A 280 9.16 -12.32 9.91
C ILE A 280 7.75 -11.79 9.56
N TYR A 281 7.27 -10.82 10.33
CA TYR A 281 5.99 -10.15 10.08
C TYR A 281 5.95 -9.48 8.71
N GLY A 282 6.96 -8.66 8.41
CA GLY A 282 7.06 -7.92 7.15
C GLY A 282 7.08 -8.82 5.91
N ALA A 283 7.75 -9.98 5.99
CA ALA A 283 7.77 -10.97 4.92
C ALA A 283 6.39 -11.60 4.69
N CYS A 284 5.74 -12.06 5.76
CA CYS A 284 4.42 -12.72 5.67
C CYS A 284 3.30 -11.76 5.24
N VAL A 285 3.31 -10.52 5.72
CA VAL A 285 2.35 -9.49 5.32
C VAL A 285 2.38 -9.22 3.82
N LYS A 286 3.49 -9.45 3.12
CA LYS A 286 3.56 -9.29 1.66
C LYS A 286 2.59 -10.24 0.92
N ILE A 287 2.35 -11.44 1.43
CA ILE A 287 1.33 -12.34 0.88
C ILE A 287 -0.07 -11.73 1.09
N ALA A 288 -0.34 -11.20 2.28
CA ALA A 288 -1.62 -10.55 2.59
C ALA A 288 -1.87 -9.27 1.76
N MET A 289 -0.83 -8.58 1.31
CA MET A 289 -0.93 -7.38 0.46
C MET A 289 -1.62 -7.62 -0.89
N ILE A 290 -1.82 -8.87 -1.31
CA ILE A 290 -2.70 -9.21 -2.46
C ILE A 290 -4.09 -8.57 -2.26
N MET A 291 -4.60 -8.52 -1.02
CA MET A 291 -5.90 -7.89 -0.72
C MET A 291 -5.88 -6.39 -0.95
N SER A 292 -4.79 -5.71 -0.58
CA SER A 292 -4.59 -4.28 -0.83
C SER A 292 -4.54 -3.96 -2.32
N LEU A 293 -3.90 -4.81 -3.15
CA LEU A 293 -3.90 -4.67 -4.60
C LEU A 293 -5.30 -4.85 -5.21
N LEU A 294 -6.06 -5.83 -4.72
CA LEU A 294 -7.44 -6.06 -5.16
C LEU A 294 -8.35 -4.87 -4.78
N THR A 295 -8.22 -4.36 -3.55
CA THR A 295 -8.93 -3.16 -3.10
C THR A 295 -8.60 -1.96 -3.97
N GLN A 296 -7.34 -1.77 -4.33
CA GLN A 296 -6.90 -0.70 -5.22
C GLN A 296 -7.48 -0.84 -6.63
N ALA A 297 -7.43 -2.05 -7.20
CA ALA A 297 -8.00 -2.33 -8.51
C ALA A 297 -9.52 -2.06 -8.54
N PHE A 298 -10.23 -2.48 -7.49
CA PHE A 298 -11.66 -2.19 -7.34
C PHE A 298 -11.92 -0.69 -7.25
N ARG A 299 -11.16 0.04 -6.45
CA ARG A 299 -11.30 1.51 -6.33
C ARG A 299 -11.13 2.23 -7.67
N TYR A 300 -10.09 1.89 -8.42
CA TYR A 300 -9.87 2.50 -9.75
C TYR A 300 -11.03 2.27 -10.72
N ALA A 301 -11.69 1.11 -10.62
CA ALA A 301 -12.84 0.79 -11.44
C ALA A 301 -14.13 1.45 -10.93
N TYR A 302 -14.32 1.54 -9.62
CA TYR A 302 -15.58 1.92 -9.00
C TYR A 302 -15.72 3.41 -8.71
N GLU A 303 -14.65 4.10 -8.27
CA GLU A 303 -14.68 5.53 -7.96
C GLU A 303 -15.21 6.40 -9.14
N PRO A 304 -14.77 6.20 -10.41
CA PRO A 304 -15.30 6.96 -11.53
C PRO A 304 -16.81 6.74 -11.76
N ILE A 305 -17.33 5.56 -11.43
CA ILE A 305 -18.75 5.25 -11.58
C ILE A 305 -19.58 6.02 -10.55
N VAL A 306 -19.06 6.08 -9.30
CA VAL A 306 -19.74 6.79 -8.19
C VAL A 306 -19.72 8.30 -8.38
N PHE A 307 -18.62 8.86 -8.90
CA PHE A 307 -18.49 10.32 -9.10
C PHE A 307 -18.95 10.81 -10.49
N ALA A 308 -19.46 9.91 -11.37
CA ALA A 308 -20.06 10.34 -12.62
C ALA A 308 -21.35 11.15 -12.36
N ASP A 309 -21.57 12.21 -13.16
CA ASP A 309 -22.68 13.19 -13.01
C ASP A 309 -24.08 12.62 -13.36
N ASN A 310 -24.26 11.33 -13.16
CA ASN A 310 -25.48 10.60 -13.49
C ASN A 310 -26.24 10.25 -12.19
N LYS A 311 -27.33 10.96 -11.92
CA LYS A 311 -28.14 10.81 -10.69
C LYS A 311 -28.59 9.36 -10.43
N ASP A 312 -28.83 8.58 -11.49
CA ASP A 312 -29.23 7.17 -11.37
C ASP A 312 -28.09 6.25 -10.89
N ARG A 313 -26.83 6.61 -11.15
CA ARG A 313 -25.63 5.86 -10.71
C ARG A 313 -25.17 6.21 -9.31
N ASN A 314 -25.58 7.35 -8.77
CA ASN A 314 -25.26 7.82 -7.42
C ASN A 314 -26.33 7.42 -6.39
N SER A 315 -27.24 6.50 -6.74
CA SER A 315 -28.29 6.07 -5.82
C SER A 315 -27.70 5.30 -4.61
N PRO A 316 -28.26 5.46 -3.41
CA PRO A 316 -27.83 4.69 -2.24
C PRO A 316 -27.83 3.17 -2.47
N SER A 317 -28.72 2.65 -3.33
CA SER A 317 -28.76 1.22 -3.68
C SER A 317 -27.53 0.79 -4.48
N THR A 318 -27.04 1.61 -5.40
CA THR A 318 -25.80 1.34 -6.17
C THR A 318 -24.58 1.27 -5.24
N LEU A 319 -24.51 2.13 -4.22
CA LEU A 319 -23.44 2.09 -3.22
C LEU A 319 -23.53 0.84 -2.35
N ALA A 320 -24.73 0.41 -1.99
CA ALA A 320 -24.96 -0.83 -1.25
C ALA A 320 -24.53 -2.07 -2.06
N ASP A 321 -24.94 -2.13 -3.33
CA ASP A 321 -24.58 -3.22 -4.24
C ASP A 321 -23.06 -3.29 -4.48
N GLY A 322 -22.41 -2.15 -4.72
CA GLY A 322 -20.96 -2.08 -4.89
C GLY A 322 -20.20 -2.60 -3.66
N THR A 323 -20.67 -2.26 -2.46
CA THR A 323 -20.09 -2.76 -1.20
C THR A 323 -20.30 -4.27 -1.05
N LEU A 324 -21.49 -4.79 -1.38
CA LEU A 324 -21.79 -6.22 -1.34
C LEU A 324 -20.87 -7.00 -2.29
N TYR A 325 -20.74 -6.57 -3.55
CA TYR A 325 -19.86 -7.24 -4.52
C TYR A 325 -18.40 -7.17 -4.12
N PHE A 326 -17.95 -6.05 -3.55
CA PHE A 326 -16.61 -5.93 -3.00
C PHE A 326 -16.34 -6.98 -1.91
N ILE A 327 -17.26 -7.11 -0.95
CA ILE A 327 -17.14 -8.09 0.15
C ILE A 327 -17.10 -9.52 -0.41
N VAL A 328 -18.00 -9.87 -1.31
CA VAL A 328 -18.05 -11.21 -1.93
C VAL A 328 -16.74 -11.53 -2.64
N PHE A 329 -16.23 -10.58 -3.44
CA PHE A 329 -15.01 -10.76 -4.21
C PHE A 329 -13.78 -10.89 -3.30
N THR A 330 -13.68 -10.07 -2.27
CA THR A 330 -12.55 -10.12 -1.34
C THR A 330 -12.58 -11.35 -0.44
N LEU A 331 -13.76 -11.84 -0.02
CA LEU A 331 -13.88 -13.11 0.69
C LEU A 331 -13.51 -14.31 -0.20
N LEU A 332 -13.87 -14.28 -1.48
CA LEU A 332 -13.41 -15.29 -2.45
C LEU A 332 -11.89 -15.29 -2.58
N ALA A 333 -11.28 -14.11 -2.69
CA ALA A 333 -9.83 -13.96 -2.75
C ALA A 333 -9.15 -14.43 -1.45
N PHE A 334 -9.74 -14.13 -0.29
CA PHE A 334 -9.29 -14.64 1.01
C PHE A 334 -9.26 -16.18 1.01
N LEU A 335 -10.37 -16.83 0.67
CA LEU A 335 -10.44 -18.28 0.58
C LEU A 335 -9.42 -18.83 -0.42
N GLY A 336 -9.26 -18.17 -1.58
CA GLY A 336 -8.29 -18.55 -2.60
C GLY A 336 -6.86 -18.54 -2.05
N VAL A 337 -6.45 -17.47 -1.38
CA VAL A 337 -5.12 -17.39 -0.77
C VAL A 337 -4.93 -18.47 0.29
N MET A 338 -5.94 -18.72 1.14
CA MET A 338 -5.84 -19.73 2.19
C MET A 338 -5.74 -21.14 1.61
N VAL A 339 -6.53 -21.48 0.59
CA VAL A 339 -6.51 -22.81 -0.07
C VAL A 339 -5.18 -23.05 -0.76
N PHE A 340 -4.62 -22.03 -1.42
CA PHE A 340 -3.34 -22.14 -2.12
C PHE A 340 -2.13 -21.77 -1.25
N MET A 341 -2.30 -21.62 0.07
CA MET A 341 -1.21 -21.34 1.00
C MET A 341 -0.05 -22.36 0.92
N PRO A 342 -0.27 -23.66 0.70
CA PRO A 342 0.84 -24.62 0.49
C PRO A 342 1.79 -24.27 -0.67
N VAL A 343 1.28 -23.54 -1.67
CA VAL A 343 2.10 -23.00 -2.78
C VAL A 343 2.62 -21.61 -2.43
N LEU A 344 1.74 -20.73 -1.93
CA LEU A 344 2.08 -19.34 -1.65
C LEU A 344 3.13 -19.17 -0.54
N GLN A 345 3.24 -20.10 0.41
CA GLN A 345 4.31 -20.08 1.41
C GLN A 345 5.72 -20.07 0.80
N HIS A 346 5.89 -20.56 -0.43
CA HIS A 346 7.18 -20.54 -1.12
C HIS A 346 7.56 -19.17 -1.67
N PHE A 347 6.66 -18.18 -1.61
CA PHE A 347 7.00 -16.78 -1.82
C PHE A 347 7.82 -16.18 -0.67
N VAL A 348 7.95 -16.91 0.44
CA VAL A 348 8.69 -16.49 1.62
C VAL A 348 9.71 -17.57 1.97
N GLY A 349 10.93 -17.16 2.30
CA GLY A 349 12.01 -18.07 2.72
C GLY A 349 11.60 -18.94 3.90
N ALA A 350 12.19 -20.12 4.02
CA ALA A 350 11.81 -21.12 5.02
C ALA A 350 11.82 -20.56 6.45
N ASP A 351 12.86 -19.79 6.79
CA ASP A 351 13.07 -19.21 8.13
C ASP A 351 12.01 -18.18 8.54
N TYR A 352 11.31 -17.61 7.56
CA TYR A 352 10.25 -16.62 7.80
C TYR A 352 8.84 -17.24 7.88
N ARG A 353 8.70 -18.55 7.58
CA ARG A 353 7.38 -19.21 7.48
C ARG A 353 6.68 -19.40 8.81
N GLU A 354 7.36 -19.26 9.93
CA GLU A 354 6.72 -19.27 11.26
C GLU A 354 5.66 -18.15 11.39
N GLY A 355 5.85 -17.04 10.67
CA GLY A 355 4.92 -15.92 10.63
C GLY A 355 3.67 -16.14 9.75
N LEU A 356 3.54 -17.24 9.01
CA LEU A 356 2.39 -17.47 8.10
C LEU A 356 1.03 -17.45 8.82
N GLY A 357 1.01 -17.77 10.12
CA GLY A 357 -0.21 -17.73 10.93
C GLY A 357 -0.86 -16.35 11.05
N VAL A 358 -0.14 -15.25 10.83
CA VAL A 358 -0.74 -13.90 10.87
C VAL A 358 -1.48 -13.54 9.59
N ILE A 359 -1.23 -14.23 8.46
CA ILE A 359 -1.77 -13.89 7.15
C ILE A 359 -3.31 -13.81 7.15
N PRO A 360 -4.06 -14.79 7.69
CA PRO A 360 -5.52 -14.70 7.71
C PRO A 360 -6.02 -13.47 8.47
N ILE A 361 -5.36 -13.10 9.57
CA ILE A 361 -5.74 -11.93 10.38
C ILE A 361 -5.50 -10.64 9.61
N VAL A 362 -4.32 -10.51 9.00
CA VAL A 362 -3.95 -9.33 8.21
C VAL A 362 -4.84 -9.21 6.98
N MET A 363 -5.16 -10.32 6.29
CA MET A 363 -6.08 -10.29 5.14
C MET A 363 -7.48 -9.82 5.55
N MET A 364 -7.99 -10.25 6.70
CA MET A 364 -9.27 -9.75 7.21
C MET A 364 -9.20 -8.26 7.56
N ALA A 365 -8.08 -7.80 8.13
CA ALA A 365 -7.84 -6.38 8.37
C ALA A 365 -7.89 -5.58 7.06
N GLU A 366 -7.24 -6.06 6.00
CA GLU A 366 -7.27 -5.44 4.67
C GLU A 366 -8.68 -5.44 4.04
N ILE A 367 -9.50 -6.48 4.27
CA ILE A 367 -10.91 -6.48 3.87
C ILE A 367 -11.67 -5.37 4.60
N PHE A 368 -11.48 -5.21 5.92
CA PHE A 368 -12.12 -4.13 6.68
C PHE A 368 -11.71 -2.75 6.16
N MET A 369 -10.43 -2.57 5.84
CA MET A 369 -9.95 -1.33 5.24
C MET A 369 -10.60 -1.08 3.86
N GLY A 370 -10.74 -2.11 3.04
CA GLY A 370 -11.42 -2.02 1.76
C GLY A 370 -12.91 -1.69 1.89
N VAL A 371 -13.61 -2.30 2.87
CA VAL A 371 -15.00 -1.95 3.19
C VAL A 371 -15.09 -0.51 3.70
N TYR A 372 -14.17 -0.08 4.57
CA TYR A 372 -14.08 1.31 5.03
C TYR A 372 -13.95 2.29 3.85
N PHE A 373 -13.16 1.97 2.82
CA PHE A 373 -13.08 2.79 1.60
C PHE A 373 -14.42 2.85 0.85
N ASN A 374 -15.16 1.75 0.74
CA ASN A 374 -16.49 1.76 0.13
C ASN A 374 -17.49 2.57 0.98
N LEU A 375 -17.44 2.44 2.29
CA LEU A 375 -18.24 3.26 3.19
C LEU A 375 -17.87 4.75 3.12
N SER A 376 -16.67 5.12 2.64
CA SER A 376 -16.21 6.51 2.58
C SER A 376 -17.01 7.39 1.62
N PHE A 377 -17.80 6.82 0.72
CA PHE A 377 -18.55 7.59 -0.26
C PHE A 377 -19.61 8.49 0.39
N TRP A 378 -20.19 8.13 1.53
CA TRP A 378 -21.17 8.99 2.19
C TRP A 378 -20.60 10.36 2.55
N TYR A 379 -19.41 10.42 3.15
CA TYR A 379 -18.81 11.70 3.54
C TYR A 379 -18.12 12.42 2.38
N LYS A 380 -17.72 11.71 1.33
CA LYS A 380 -17.18 12.31 0.10
C LYS A 380 -18.29 12.96 -0.72
N LEU A 381 -19.46 12.33 -0.84
CA LEU A 381 -20.62 12.85 -1.57
C LEU A 381 -21.32 13.99 -0.82
N THR A 382 -21.15 14.07 0.50
CA THR A 382 -21.72 15.15 1.34
C THR A 382 -20.71 16.24 1.70
N ASP A 383 -19.50 16.25 1.08
CA ASP A 383 -18.42 17.19 1.35
C ASP A 383 -17.95 17.23 2.81
N GLN A 384 -18.15 16.15 3.57
CA GLN A 384 -17.80 16.04 4.98
C GLN A 384 -16.52 15.21 5.20
N ASN A 385 -15.49 15.41 4.37
CA ASN A 385 -14.27 14.61 4.33
C ASN A 385 -13.52 14.53 5.67
N TRP A 386 -13.70 15.48 6.58
CA TRP A 386 -13.11 15.49 7.92
C TRP A 386 -13.51 14.27 8.79
N TRP A 387 -14.71 13.68 8.54
CA TRP A 387 -15.12 12.43 9.19
C TRP A 387 -14.20 11.28 8.86
N GLY A 388 -13.74 11.21 7.62
CA GLY A 388 -12.75 10.19 7.21
C GLY A 388 -11.45 10.28 8.03
N ALA A 389 -10.95 11.50 8.26
CA ALA A 389 -9.75 11.72 9.07
C ALA A 389 -9.95 11.29 10.53
N ILE A 390 -11.08 11.69 11.14
CA ILE A 390 -11.36 11.37 12.55
C ILE A 390 -11.51 9.86 12.75
N MET A 391 -12.34 9.19 11.93
CA MET A 391 -12.55 7.76 12.07
C MET A 391 -11.27 6.96 11.84
N SER A 392 -10.46 7.37 10.87
CA SER A 392 -9.15 6.77 10.60
C SER A 392 -8.18 7.02 11.76
N ALA A 393 -8.16 8.22 12.34
CA ALA A 393 -7.31 8.55 13.50
C ALA A 393 -7.68 7.71 14.74
N ILE A 394 -8.98 7.50 14.98
CA ILE A 394 -9.44 6.59 16.06
C ILE A 394 -8.96 5.16 15.80
N GLY A 395 -9.04 4.68 14.56
CA GLY A 395 -8.51 3.37 14.18
C GLY A 395 -7.01 3.24 14.42
N VAL A 396 -6.22 4.27 14.05
CA VAL A 396 -4.78 4.33 14.38
C VAL A 396 -4.55 4.26 15.89
N ALA A 397 -5.31 5.04 16.68
CA ALA A 397 -5.15 5.06 18.13
C ALA A 397 -5.42 3.69 18.75
N VAL A 398 -6.46 2.98 18.28
CA VAL A 398 -6.77 1.60 18.72
C VAL A 398 -5.63 0.64 18.35
N MET A 399 -5.14 0.70 17.10
CA MET A 399 -4.03 -0.13 16.65
C MET A 399 -2.76 0.13 17.47
N VAL A 400 -2.40 1.39 17.70
CA VAL A 400 -1.22 1.78 18.50
C VAL A 400 -1.38 1.32 19.95
N ALA A 401 -2.56 1.49 20.55
CA ALA A 401 -2.82 1.05 21.91
C ALA A 401 -2.63 -0.48 22.06
N ILE A 402 -3.16 -1.27 21.11
CA ILE A 402 -2.97 -2.72 21.10
C ILE A 402 -1.48 -3.06 20.94
N ASN A 403 -0.79 -2.41 20.02
CA ASN A 403 0.63 -2.67 19.79
C ASN A 403 1.47 -2.35 21.03
N VAL A 404 1.28 -1.19 21.66
CA VAL A 404 2.03 -0.79 22.85
C VAL A 404 1.83 -1.76 24.01
N VAL A 405 0.61 -2.28 24.19
CA VAL A 405 0.29 -3.19 25.31
C VAL A 405 0.73 -4.63 25.02
N PHE A 406 0.58 -5.10 23.77
CA PHE A 406 0.70 -6.52 23.47
C PHE A 406 1.95 -6.91 22.69
N VAL A 407 2.61 -6.01 21.94
CA VAL A 407 3.87 -6.35 21.25
C VAL A 407 4.92 -6.89 22.22
N PRO A 408 5.14 -6.30 23.42
CA PRO A 408 6.09 -6.87 24.37
C PRO A 408 5.72 -8.27 24.92
N LYS A 409 4.48 -8.74 24.72
CA LYS A 409 3.98 -10.00 25.26
C LYS A 409 3.88 -11.11 24.21
N ILE A 410 3.41 -10.76 23.01
CA ILE A 410 3.09 -11.72 21.93
C ILE A 410 3.76 -11.38 20.61
N GLY A 411 4.74 -10.45 20.62
CA GLY A 411 5.53 -10.10 19.44
C GLY A 411 4.68 -9.56 18.29
N TYR A 412 5.06 -9.93 17.07
CA TYR A 412 4.41 -9.49 15.83
C TYR A 412 2.94 -9.90 15.70
N TRP A 413 2.45 -10.88 16.46
CA TRP A 413 1.03 -11.23 16.50
C TRP A 413 0.17 -10.04 16.93
N ALA A 414 0.68 -9.20 17.84
CA ALA A 414 0.00 -7.98 18.26
C ALA A 414 -0.22 -7.01 17.11
N CYS A 415 0.74 -6.91 16.17
CA CYS A 415 0.62 -6.06 14.99
C CYS A 415 -0.54 -6.51 14.09
N ALA A 416 -0.68 -7.82 13.87
CA ALA A 416 -1.78 -8.38 13.09
C ALA A 416 -3.14 -8.09 13.74
N TRP A 417 -3.27 -8.33 15.05
CA TRP A 417 -4.51 -8.04 15.80
C TRP A 417 -4.76 -6.54 15.96
N GLY A 418 -3.70 -5.73 16.10
CA GLY A 418 -3.79 -4.28 16.13
C GLY A 418 -4.35 -3.72 14.83
N GLY A 419 -3.84 -4.18 13.68
CA GLY A 419 -4.36 -3.83 12.36
C GLY A 419 -5.82 -4.26 12.17
N PHE A 420 -6.16 -5.49 12.57
CA PHE A 420 -7.53 -6.01 12.53
C PHE A 420 -8.51 -5.14 13.34
N ALA A 421 -8.16 -4.84 14.59
CA ALA A 421 -8.99 -4.01 15.46
C ALA A 421 -9.06 -2.55 14.99
N GLY A 422 -7.94 -1.96 14.55
CA GLY A 422 -7.88 -0.58 14.08
C GLY A 422 -8.71 -0.35 12.82
N TYR A 423 -8.53 -1.18 11.79
CA TYR A 423 -9.33 -1.09 10.57
C TYR A 423 -10.80 -1.48 10.80
N GLY A 424 -11.04 -2.49 11.65
CA GLY A 424 -12.39 -2.85 12.06
C GLY A 424 -13.11 -1.69 12.76
N THR A 425 -12.43 -0.99 13.66
CA THR A 425 -12.97 0.20 14.33
C THR A 425 -13.31 1.30 13.34
N SER A 426 -12.39 1.64 12.42
CA SER A 426 -12.65 2.65 11.39
C SER A 426 -13.86 2.28 10.51
N MET A 427 -13.96 1.01 10.11
CA MET A 427 -15.07 0.48 9.33
C MET A 427 -16.40 0.60 10.08
N LEU A 428 -16.45 0.14 11.33
CA LEU A 428 -17.67 0.17 12.14
C LEU A 428 -18.13 1.62 12.41
N LEU A 429 -17.20 2.51 12.76
CA LEU A 429 -17.51 3.93 12.94
C LEU A 429 -18.08 4.56 11.67
N SER A 430 -17.46 4.27 10.50
CA SER A 430 -17.96 4.78 9.23
C SER A 430 -19.34 4.25 8.89
N TYR A 431 -19.62 2.98 9.20
CA TYR A 431 -20.96 2.41 9.03
C TYR A 431 -22.00 3.09 9.92
N PHE A 432 -21.77 3.11 11.26
CA PHE A 432 -22.79 3.65 12.19
C PHE A 432 -23.02 5.15 12.04
N ILE A 433 -21.96 5.93 11.82
CA ILE A 433 -22.09 7.38 11.61
C ILE A 433 -22.71 7.63 10.22
N GLY A 434 -22.30 6.88 9.21
CA GLY A 434 -22.84 6.99 7.86
C GLY A 434 -24.34 6.71 7.82
N GLN A 435 -24.81 5.66 8.49
CA GLN A 435 -26.24 5.32 8.55
C GLN A 435 -27.10 6.43 9.19
N LYS A 436 -26.53 7.22 10.12
CA LYS A 436 -27.25 8.36 10.72
C LYS A 436 -27.28 9.61 9.81
N LYS A 437 -26.23 9.82 8.99
CA LYS A 437 -26.06 11.04 8.19
C LYS A 437 -26.51 10.88 6.73
N TYR A 438 -26.27 9.72 6.17
CA TYR A 438 -26.59 9.38 4.78
C TYR A 438 -26.95 7.89 4.71
N PRO A 439 -28.21 7.51 5.04
CA PRO A 439 -28.63 6.13 5.15
C PRO A 439 -28.53 5.40 3.80
N ILE A 440 -27.67 4.37 3.75
CA ILE A 440 -27.50 3.49 2.58
C ILE A 440 -28.10 2.12 2.94
N PRO A 441 -28.97 1.55 2.09
CA PRO A 441 -29.68 0.31 2.37
C PRO A 441 -28.79 -0.92 2.16
N TYR A 442 -27.79 -1.12 3.01
CA TYR A 442 -26.93 -2.31 2.96
C TYR A 442 -27.71 -3.56 3.32
N ASP A 443 -27.63 -4.60 2.49
CA ASP A 443 -28.21 -5.93 2.81
C ASP A 443 -27.29 -6.71 3.77
N LEU A 444 -27.34 -6.33 5.04
CA LEU A 444 -26.56 -6.96 6.11
C LEU A 444 -26.85 -8.44 6.27
N LYS A 445 -28.06 -8.92 5.94
CA LYS A 445 -28.42 -10.34 6.02
C LYS A 445 -27.65 -11.14 4.98
N THR A 446 -27.58 -10.64 3.76
CA THR A 446 -26.82 -11.28 2.67
C THR A 446 -25.31 -11.18 2.92
N ILE A 447 -24.82 -10.03 3.36
CA ILE A 447 -23.41 -9.86 3.77
C ILE A 447 -23.06 -10.84 4.88
N GLY A 448 -23.86 -10.91 5.94
CA GLY A 448 -23.66 -11.82 7.07
C GLY A 448 -23.63 -13.30 6.64
N LEU A 449 -24.51 -13.68 5.72
CA LEU A 449 -24.51 -15.04 5.16
C LEU A 449 -23.20 -15.35 4.43
N TYR A 450 -22.70 -14.45 3.58
CA TYR A 450 -21.46 -14.68 2.82
C TYR A 450 -20.23 -14.70 3.72
N VAL A 451 -20.19 -13.83 4.73
CA VAL A 451 -19.12 -13.85 5.75
C VAL A 451 -19.16 -15.15 6.57
N ALA A 452 -20.35 -15.57 7.02
CA ALA A 452 -20.50 -16.82 7.75
C ALA A 452 -20.14 -18.05 6.90
N ALA A 453 -20.59 -18.09 5.64
CA ALA A 453 -20.24 -19.14 4.70
C ALA A 453 -18.74 -19.22 4.46
N ALA A 454 -18.07 -18.09 4.19
CA ALA A 454 -16.62 -18.04 4.02
C ALA A 454 -15.88 -18.47 5.29
N GLY A 455 -16.33 -18.04 6.48
CA GLY A 455 -15.77 -18.44 7.76
C GLY A 455 -15.91 -19.94 8.03
N LEU A 456 -17.07 -20.52 7.75
CA LEU A 456 -17.30 -21.97 7.89
C LEU A 456 -16.45 -22.79 6.91
N LEU A 457 -16.36 -22.37 5.66
CA LEU A 457 -15.52 -23.04 4.67
C LEU A 457 -14.03 -22.96 5.02
N TYR A 458 -13.58 -21.81 5.51
CA TYR A 458 -12.22 -21.65 6.01
C TYR A 458 -11.96 -22.52 7.24
N ALA A 459 -12.87 -22.55 8.22
CA ALA A 459 -12.75 -23.41 9.40
C ALA A 459 -12.70 -24.90 9.00
N ALA A 460 -13.56 -25.32 8.08
CA ALA A 460 -13.53 -26.70 7.55
C ALA A 460 -12.19 -27.02 6.88
N TYR A 461 -11.66 -26.09 6.08
CA TYR A 461 -10.34 -26.23 5.45
C TYR A 461 -9.21 -26.37 6.49
N VAL A 462 -9.22 -25.54 7.53
CA VAL A 462 -8.21 -25.59 8.62
C VAL A 462 -8.31 -26.91 9.39
N LEU A 463 -9.52 -27.40 9.65
CA LEU A 463 -9.72 -28.71 10.30
C LEU A 463 -9.19 -29.85 9.43
N LEU A 464 -9.44 -29.83 8.14
CA LEU A 464 -8.90 -30.79 7.17
C LEU A 464 -7.37 -30.73 7.10
N ALA A 465 -6.77 -29.53 7.16
CA ALA A 465 -5.31 -29.37 7.17
C ALA A 465 -4.67 -30.03 8.41
N ARG A 466 -5.38 -30.10 9.55
CA ARG A 466 -4.91 -30.78 10.76
C ARG A 466 -4.95 -32.31 10.70
N THR A 467 -5.64 -32.90 9.73
CA THR A 467 -5.70 -34.37 9.57
C THR A 467 -4.46 -35.00 8.98
N GLY A 468 -3.43 -34.18 8.64
CA GLY A 468 -2.18 -34.68 8.05
C GLY A 468 -2.26 -35.00 6.56
N LEU A 469 -3.31 -34.56 5.87
CA LEU A 469 -3.42 -34.68 4.41
C LEU A 469 -2.25 -33.96 3.73
N GLY A 470 -1.69 -34.58 2.71
CA GLY A 470 -0.67 -33.96 1.89
C GLY A 470 -1.16 -32.67 1.20
N PRO A 471 -0.23 -31.80 0.73
CA PRO A 471 -0.59 -30.50 0.17
C PRO A 471 -1.49 -30.59 -1.07
N ILE A 472 -1.29 -31.58 -1.95
CA ILE A 472 -2.05 -31.71 -3.20
C ILE A 472 -3.54 -32.10 -2.93
N PRO A 473 -3.85 -33.18 -2.16
CA PRO A 473 -5.25 -33.47 -1.84
C PRO A 473 -5.91 -32.37 -1.01
N LEU A 474 -5.20 -31.69 -0.12
CA LEU A 474 -5.72 -30.57 0.65
C LEU A 474 -6.13 -29.39 -0.27
N MET A 475 -5.31 -29.02 -1.25
CA MET A 475 -5.65 -28.00 -2.24
C MET A 475 -6.82 -28.42 -3.14
N ALA A 476 -6.90 -29.70 -3.51
CA ALA A 476 -8.01 -30.21 -4.32
C ALA A 476 -9.35 -30.07 -3.57
N ILE A 477 -9.40 -30.51 -2.32
CA ILE A 477 -10.60 -30.33 -1.45
C ILE A 477 -10.89 -28.85 -1.24
N GLY A 478 -9.88 -28.05 -0.94
CA GLY A 478 -10.01 -26.60 -0.80
C GLY A 478 -10.60 -25.93 -2.05
N THR A 479 -10.19 -26.38 -3.24
CA THR A 479 -10.76 -25.90 -4.52
C THR A 479 -12.25 -26.25 -4.65
N VAL A 480 -12.66 -27.42 -4.21
CA VAL A 480 -14.09 -27.80 -4.15
C VAL A 480 -14.86 -26.89 -3.20
N LEU A 481 -14.31 -26.57 -2.02
CA LEU A 481 -14.91 -25.62 -1.08
C LEU A 481 -15.03 -24.21 -1.69
N LEU A 482 -14.02 -23.76 -2.43
CA LEU A 482 -14.03 -22.52 -3.19
C LEU A 482 -15.14 -22.48 -4.24
N LEU A 483 -15.29 -23.56 -5.00
CA LEU A 483 -16.36 -23.71 -5.98
C LEU A 483 -17.75 -23.75 -5.30
N ALA A 484 -17.86 -24.34 -4.13
CA ALA A 484 -19.10 -24.30 -3.33
C ALA A 484 -19.48 -22.87 -2.93
N TYR A 485 -18.51 -22.05 -2.51
CA TYR A 485 -18.73 -20.62 -2.26
C TYR A 485 -19.21 -19.89 -3.52
N CYS A 486 -18.54 -20.08 -4.64
CA CYS A 486 -18.96 -19.52 -5.92
C CYS A 486 -20.36 -19.95 -6.33
N ALA A 487 -20.72 -21.22 -6.13
CA ALA A 487 -22.04 -21.74 -6.44
C ALA A 487 -23.14 -21.13 -5.52
N LEU A 488 -22.83 -20.88 -4.24
CA LEU A 488 -23.71 -20.18 -3.31
C LEU A 488 -24.03 -18.76 -3.79
N VAL A 489 -22.98 -17.99 -4.14
CA VAL A 489 -23.11 -16.63 -4.67
C VAL A 489 -23.91 -16.63 -5.98
N TRP A 490 -23.57 -17.53 -6.90
CA TRP A 490 -24.26 -17.67 -8.18
C TRP A 490 -25.77 -17.94 -8.03
N ARG A 491 -26.14 -18.91 -7.20
CA ARG A 491 -27.56 -19.29 -7.00
C ARG A 491 -28.38 -18.16 -6.41
N ARG A 492 -27.78 -17.34 -5.52
CA ARG A 492 -28.52 -16.35 -4.76
C ARG A 492 -28.64 -15.01 -5.50
N ASP A 493 -27.54 -14.47 -6.02
CA ASP A 493 -27.53 -13.10 -6.53
C ASP A 493 -27.51 -13.01 -8.06
N LEU A 494 -26.69 -13.84 -8.74
CA LEU A 494 -26.54 -13.73 -10.18
C LEU A 494 -27.69 -14.36 -10.97
N ARG A 495 -28.45 -15.29 -10.36
CA ARG A 495 -29.61 -15.91 -10.98
C ARG A 495 -30.92 -15.15 -10.72
N ARG A 496 -30.97 -14.32 -9.69
CA ARG A 496 -32.17 -13.57 -9.27
C ARG A 496 -32.26 -12.14 -9.81
N ARG A 497 -31.16 -11.63 -10.35
CA ARG A 497 -31.13 -10.31 -11.01
C ARG A 497 -30.95 -10.54 -12.51
N PRO A 498 -31.96 -10.22 -13.35
CA PRO A 498 -31.88 -10.35 -14.81
C PRO A 498 -30.84 -9.40 -15.42
#